data_2d16cc6a69c8154faabb045addd53fdc
#
_entry.id   2d16cc6a69c8154faabb045addd53fdc
#
_cell.length_a   1.000
_cell.length_b   1.000
_cell.length_c   1.000
_cell.angle_alpha   90.00
_cell.angle_beta   90.00
_cell.angle_gamma   90.00
#
_symmetry.space_group_name_H-M   'P 1'
#
loop_
_entity.id
_entity.type
_entity.pdbx_description
1 polymer ?
#
loop_
_entity_poly.entity_id
_entity_poly.type
_entity_poly.pdbx_seq_one_letter_code
_entity_poly.pdbx_strand_id
1 'polypeptide(L)'
;EGICRFKLVSSGTVLSLYRTAVQCTPDRPLYPLSEPPGFSARLAELVGPYATVGMPSDMDGVRRGIVDLDTFTQDAYANWQQQVEMALGLIAERTWDLLFLHLFTIDNAQHLFWKYQDPLHPGYDASLGVAYRTEIERAYRWVDAQLGRLIEQIGDDTTVIVVSDHGGVPIYRLVYLNAWLASGGYLVPREHVRAGQAARLDWDRTRAAMYGTGSIWLNVRGREPRGSVEPGAPYEALRDEIARALLAWRDPETGESVVVQVLRGEQVYGGNTGGGPDLVPALRRGYGLGRGEGLGRVMAGRPLIVSNQSPWSGGHEGPYLPSDVGGVVVLWGPGVQEGDVPARAALCDIAPTVLSLLGMSAPGVIEGRSLLD
;
A
#
# COMPACT_ATOMS: atom_id res chain seq x y z
N GLU A 1 16.02 -24.47 10.19
CA GLU A 1 15.01 -25.13 9.34
C GLU A 1 14.17 -24.08 8.64
N GLY A 2 13.67 -24.44 7.45
CA GLY A 2 12.80 -23.54 6.66
C GLY A 2 11.61 -24.32 6.12
N ILE A 3 10.50 -23.61 5.91
CA ILE A 3 9.28 -24.17 5.34
C ILE A 3 8.95 -23.47 4.03
N CYS A 4 8.36 -24.17 3.09
CA CYS A 4 7.80 -23.62 1.87
C CYS A 4 6.68 -24.51 1.36
N ARG A 5 5.81 -23.96 0.53
CA ARG A 5 4.78 -24.70 -0.19
C ARG A 5 5.23 -24.95 -1.62
N PHE A 6 4.81 -26.06 -2.18
CA PHE A 6 4.99 -26.38 -3.58
C PHE A 6 3.63 -26.54 -4.26
N LYS A 7 3.52 -26.05 -5.48
CA LYS A 7 2.38 -26.29 -6.35
C LYS A 7 2.85 -26.78 -7.72
N LEU A 8 2.30 -27.92 -8.15
CA LEU A 8 2.47 -28.39 -9.52
C LEU A 8 1.58 -27.51 -10.44
N VAL A 9 2.21 -26.70 -11.29
CA VAL A 9 1.52 -25.79 -12.21
C VAL A 9 1.18 -26.52 -13.50
N SER A 10 2.10 -27.31 -14.04
CA SER A 10 1.83 -28.16 -15.21
C SER A 10 2.63 -29.45 -15.16
N SER A 11 2.07 -30.53 -15.73
CA SER A 11 2.66 -31.87 -15.85
C SER A 11 2.73 -32.39 -17.27
N GLY A 12 2.76 -31.49 -18.28
CA GLY A 12 2.86 -31.85 -19.70
C GLY A 12 4.26 -32.27 -20.11
N THR A 13 4.71 -31.83 -21.30
CA THR A 13 6.08 -32.10 -21.79
C THR A 13 7.15 -31.41 -20.95
N VAL A 14 6.80 -30.37 -20.22
CA VAL A 14 7.65 -29.67 -19.25
C VAL A 14 6.95 -29.68 -17.89
N LEU A 15 7.65 -30.16 -16.89
CA LEU A 15 7.22 -30.09 -15.50
C LEU A 15 7.44 -28.67 -14.99
N SER A 16 6.35 -27.96 -14.59
CA SER A 16 6.43 -26.65 -13.97
C SER A 16 5.99 -26.75 -12.51
N LEU A 17 6.92 -26.44 -11.61
CA LEU A 17 6.71 -26.47 -10.17
C LEU A 17 6.94 -25.07 -9.60
N TYR A 18 5.90 -24.47 -9.03
CA TYR A 18 6.02 -23.26 -8.24
C TYR A 18 6.42 -23.59 -6.81
N ARG A 19 7.33 -22.84 -6.25
CA ARG A 19 7.72 -22.90 -4.85
C ARG A 19 7.61 -21.50 -4.24
N THR A 20 6.90 -21.36 -3.11
CA THR A 20 6.85 -20.12 -2.35
C THR A 20 8.23 -19.73 -1.83
N ALA A 21 8.39 -18.51 -1.33
CA ALA A 21 9.56 -18.13 -0.56
C ALA A 21 9.80 -19.11 0.60
N VAL A 22 11.05 -19.34 0.94
CA VAL A 22 11.39 -20.15 2.12
C VAL A 22 11.15 -19.29 3.36
N GLN A 23 10.30 -19.79 4.25
CA GLN A 23 9.90 -19.15 5.49
C GLN A 23 10.74 -19.70 6.65
N CYS A 24 10.94 -18.91 7.71
CA CYS A 24 11.45 -19.43 8.98
C CYS A 24 10.40 -20.35 9.62
N THR A 25 10.83 -21.39 10.34
CA THR A 25 9.89 -22.14 11.18
C THR A 25 9.49 -21.29 12.39
N PRO A 26 8.17 -21.19 12.70
CA PRO A 26 7.69 -20.34 13.81
C PRO A 26 8.19 -20.75 15.18
N ASP A 27 8.51 -22.06 15.38
CA ASP A 27 9.02 -22.62 16.63
C ASP A 27 10.51 -22.31 16.87
N ARG A 28 11.28 -22.11 15.79
CA ARG A 28 12.72 -21.78 15.84
C ARG A 28 13.08 -20.72 14.80
N PRO A 29 12.54 -19.50 14.94
CA PRO A 29 12.75 -18.45 13.95
C PRO A 29 14.21 -17.95 14.00
N LEU A 30 14.71 -17.47 12.85
CA LEU A 30 16.06 -16.88 12.72
C LEU A 30 16.15 -15.50 13.35
N TYR A 31 15.02 -14.84 13.59
CA TYR A 31 14.88 -13.53 14.23
C TYR A 31 13.55 -13.50 14.98
N PRO A 32 13.36 -12.60 15.97
CA PRO A 32 12.10 -12.50 16.71
C PRO A 32 10.91 -12.27 15.77
N LEU A 33 9.90 -13.15 15.83
CA LEU A 33 8.65 -13.05 15.07
C LEU A 33 7.49 -12.56 15.96
N SER A 34 7.64 -12.63 17.26
CA SER A 34 6.57 -12.33 18.21
C SER A 34 7.11 -11.75 19.52
N GLU A 35 6.26 -11.00 20.20
CA GLU A 35 6.42 -10.59 21.59
C GLU A 35 5.16 -11.05 22.35
N PRO A 36 5.27 -11.82 23.44
CA PRO A 36 6.52 -12.34 24.03
C PRO A 36 7.21 -13.41 23.12
N PRO A 37 8.51 -13.64 23.35
CA PRO A 37 9.25 -14.72 22.66
C PRO A 37 8.53 -16.07 22.83
N GLY A 38 8.44 -16.84 21.73
CA GLY A 38 7.75 -18.13 21.71
C GLY A 38 6.26 -18.07 21.37
N PHE A 39 5.63 -16.89 21.33
CA PHE A 39 4.24 -16.74 20.92
C PHE A 39 4.01 -17.21 19.46
N SER A 40 5.00 -17.01 18.59
CA SER A 40 4.98 -17.55 17.21
C SER A 40 4.88 -19.07 17.16
N ALA A 41 5.55 -19.79 18.07
CA ALA A 41 5.43 -21.24 18.19
C ALA A 41 4.03 -21.66 18.61
N ARG A 42 3.42 -20.94 19.57
CA ARG A 42 2.03 -21.17 20.00
C ARG A 42 1.03 -20.98 18.85
N LEU A 43 1.20 -19.95 18.04
CA LEU A 43 0.36 -19.78 16.84
C LEU A 43 0.51 -20.95 15.87
N ALA A 44 1.71 -21.50 15.74
CA ALA A 44 1.94 -22.68 14.90
C ALA A 44 1.29 -23.96 15.48
N GLU A 45 1.10 -24.06 16.78
CA GLU A 45 0.32 -25.14 17.41
C GLU A 45 -1.17 -25.04 17.04
N LEU A 46 -1.69 -23.83 16.89
CA LEU A 46 -3.10 -23.59 16.50
C LEU A 46 -3.37 -23.90 15.02
N VAL A 47 -2.49 -23.46 14.11
CA VAL A 47 -2.78 -23.45 12.67
C VAL A 47 -1.77 -24.24 11.81
N GLY A 48 -0.81 -24.89 12.43
CA GLY A 48 0.33 -25.49 11.71
C GLY A 48 1.34 -24.45 11.22
N PRO A 49 2.31 -24.87 10.39
CA PRO A 49 3.30 -23.96 9.80
C PRO A 49 2.63 -22.86 8.96
N TYR A 50 3.08 -21.60 9.12
CA TYR A 50 2.53 -20.43 8.43
C TYR A 50 3.61 -19.53 7.84
N ALA A 51 3.22 -18.58 6.97
CA ALA A 51 4.14 -17.61 6.38
C ALA A 51 4.67 -16.65 7.45
N THR A 52 6.00 -16.55 7.59
CA THR A 52 6.70 -15.79 8.64
C THR A 52 7.54 -14.64 8.09
N VAL A 53 7.75 -14.58 6.78
CA VAL A 53 8.66 -13.62 6.13
C VAL A 53 7.98 -12.97 4.94
N GLY A 54 8.04 -11.64 4.88
CA GLY A 54 7.53 -10.86 3.76
C GLY A 54 6.00 -10.82 3.70
N MET A 55 5.51 -10.44 2.52
CA MET A 55 4.07 -10.43 2.27
C MET A 55 3.52 -11.86 2.24
N PRO A 56 2.32 -12.10 2.77
CA PRO A 56 1.72 -13.44 2.81
C PRO A 56 1.37 -14.01 1.41
N SER A 57 1.43 -13.19 0.37
CA SER A 57 1.14 -13.56 -1.02
C SER A 57 2.23 -13.06 -1.98
N ASP A 58 2.55 -13.85 -3.01
CA ASP A 58 3.64 -13.56 -3.95
C ASP A 58 3.19 -12.63 -5.09
N MET A 59 2.85 -11.38 -4.73
CA MET A 59 2.49 -10.33 -5.68
C MET A 59 3.61 -10.03 -6.69
N ASP A 60 4.88 -10.10 -6.26
CA ASP A 60 6.03 -9.89 -7.15
C ASP A 60 6.18 -11.00 -8.18
N GLY A 61 5.92 -12.23 -7.79
CA GLY A 61 5.89 -13.38 -8.69
C GLY A 61 4.85 -13.22 -9.82
N VAL A 62 3.65 -12.75 -9.49
CA VAL A 62 2.61 -12.44 -10.49
C VAL A 62 3.09 -11.33 -11.43
N ARG A 63 3.62 -10.25 -10.89
CA ARG A 63 4.11 -9.11 -11.66
C ARG A 63 5.21 -9.51 -12.64
N ARG A 64 6.06 -10.45 -12.26
CA ARG A 64 7.17 -10.97 -13.08
C ARG A 64 6.76 -12.10 -14.02
N GLY A 65 5.48 -12.51 -14.00
CA GLY A 65 4.99 -13.64 -14.81
C GLY A 65 5.53 -15.00 -14.37
N ILE A 66 6.02 -15.12 -13.13
CA ILE A 66 6.51 -16.39 -12.54
C ILE A 66 5.35 -17.21 -11.97
N VAL A 67 4.34 -16.50 -11.44
CA VAL A 67 3.14 -17.07 -10.81
C VAL A 67 1.94 -16.66 -11.62
N ASP A 68 1.10 -17.61 -12.01
CA ASP A 68 -0.19 -17.32 -12.60
C ASP A 68 -1.21 -16.88 -11.55
N LEU A 69 -2.31 -16.27 -11.99
CA LEU A 69 -3.33 -15.72 -11.09
C LEU A 69 -4.03 -16.79 -10.26
N ASP A 70 -4.25 -17.99 -10.81
CA ASP A 70 -4.89 -19.09 -10.07
C ASP A 70 -3.98 -19.60 -8.95
N THR A 71 -2.68 -19.73 -9.23
CA THR A 71 -1.69 -20.12 -8.23
C THR A 71 -1.58 -19.08 -7.13
N PHE A 72 -1.51 -17.80 -7.53
CA PHE A 72 -1.50 -16.69 -6.58
C PHE A 72 -2.74 -16.69 -5.69
N THR A 73 -3.93 -16.76 -6.29
CA THR A 73 -5.20 -16.72 -5.57
C THR A 73 -5.31 -17.86 -4.56
N GLN A 74 -4.97 -19.09 -4.96
CA GLN A 74 -5.01 -20.26 -4.06
C GLN A 74 -4.06 -20.09 -2.86
N ASP A 75 -2.82 -19.65 -3.10
CA ASP A 75 -1.84 -19.48 -2.02
C ASP A 75 -2.22 -18.31 -1.11
N ALA A 76 -2.68 -17.20 -1.68
CA ALA A 76 -3.10 -16.02 -0.93
C ALA A 76 -4.28 -16.32 0.01
N TYR A 77 -5.35 -16.92 -0.50
CA TYR A 77 -6.49 -17.30 0.34
C TYR A 77 -6.13 -18.31 1.42
N ALA A 78 -5.23 -19.25 1.14
CA ALA A 78 -4.75 -20.18 2.15
C ALA A 78 -4.00 -19.48 3.29
N ASN A 79 -3.19 -18.46 2.98
CA ASN A 79 -2.48 -17.66 3.98
C ASN A 79 -3.45 -16.79 4.78
N TRP A 80 -4.42 -16.13 4.14
CA TRP A 80 -5.43 -15.33 4.84
C TRP A 80 -6.31 -16.18 5.73
N GLN A 81 -6.68 -17.39 5.29
CA GLN A 81 -7.41 -18.33 6.12
C GLN A 81 -6.64 -18.70 7.39
N GLN A 82 -5.32 -18.95 7.29
CA GLN A 82 -4.50 -19.22 8.47
C GLN A 82 -4.48 -18.02 9.44
N GLN A 83 -4.44 -16.78 8.94
CA GLN A 83 -4.50 -15.59 9.80
C GLN A 83 -5.84 -15.50 10.54
N VAL A 84 -6.95 -15.80 9.88
CA VAL A 84 -8.26 -15.85 10.52
C VAL A 84 -8.34 -16.97 11.57
N GLU A 85 -7.83 -18.16 11.27
CA GLU A 85 -7.81 -19.27 12.25
C GLU A 85 -6.95 -18.95 13.48
N MET A 86 -5.83 -18.22 13.30
CA MET A 86 -5.04 -17.69 14.43
C MET A 86 -5.89 -16.75 15.30
N ALA A 87 -6.60 -15.81 14.68
CA ALA A 87 -7.47 -14.88 15.41
C ALA A 87 -8.59 -15.62 16.17
N LEU A 88 -9.26 -16.57 15.53
CA LEU A 88 -10.30 -17.39 16.18
C LEU A 88 -9.73 -18.19 17.36
N GLY A 89 -8.55 -18.79 17.21
CA GLY A 89 -7.87 -19.49 18.31
C GLY A 89 -7.59 -18.55 19.50
N LEU A 90 -7.08 -17.34 19.22
CA LEU A 90 -6.81 -16.34 20.27
C LEU A 90 -8.09 -15.83 20.94
N ILE A 91 -9.15 -15.63 20.18
CA ILE A 91 -10.47 -15.24 20.71
C ILE A 91 -10.97 -16.31 21.70
N ALA A 92 -10.83 -17.58 21.36
CA ALA A 92 -11.28 -18.69 22.22
C ALA A 92 -10.55 -18.72 23.58
N GLU A 93 -9.32 -18.21 23.67
CA GLU A 93 -8.55 -18.15 24.91
C GLU A 93 -9.00 -17.05 25.87
N ARG A 94 -9.66 -15.98 25.37
CA ARG A 94 -10.20 -14.83 26.14
C ARG A 94 -9.23 -14.19 27.13
N THR A 95 -7.93 -14.06 26.73
CA THR A 95 -6.84 -13.49 27.53
C THR A 95 -6.32 -12.18 26.97
N TRP A 96 -7.14 -11.45 26.19
CA TRP A 96 -6.77 -10.22 25.50
C TRP A 96 -7.72 -9.07 25.83
N ASP A 97 -7.19 -7.86 25.88
CA ASP A 97 -7.95 -6.62 26.01
C ASP A 97 -8.19 -5.98 24.64
N LEU A 98 -7.26 -6.21 23.69
CA LEU A 98 -7.32 -5.75 22.30
C LEU A 98 -6.81 -6.85 21.38
N LEU A 99 -7.60 -7.20 20.38
CA LEU A 99 -7.19 -8.04 19.25
C LEU A 99 -7.19 -7.19 17.97
N PHE A 100 -6.08 -7.12 17.29
CA PHE A 100 -5.95 -6.45 15.99
C PHE A 100 -5.61 -7.47 14.91
N LEU A 101 -6.48 -7.59 13.90
CA LEU A 101 -6.29 -8.45 12.74
C LEU A 101 -6.20 -7.61 11.47
N HIS A 102 -5.16 -7.81 10.67
CA HIS A 102 -4.99 -7.15 9.38
C HIS A 102 -5.07 -8.17 8.24
N LEU A 103 -5.96 -7.92 7.26
CA LEU A 103 -6.17 -8.77 6.10
C LEU A 103 -5.91 -7.98 4.80
N PHE A 104 -4.98 -8.47 3.97
CA PHE A 104 -4.66 -7.89 2.66
C PHE A 104 -5.57 -8.37 1.52
N THR A 105 -6.65 -9.09 1.83
CA THR A 105 -7.47 -9.79 0.84
C THR A 105 -8.03 -8.86 -0.22
N ILE A 106 -8.70 -7.79 0.21
CA ILE A 106 -9.37 -6.83 -0.67
C ILE A 106 -8.33 -6.01 -1.44
N ASP A 107 -7.30 -5.52 -0.75
CA ASP A 107 -6.22 -4.75 -1.36
C ASP A 107 -5.53 -5.53 -2.49
N ASN A 108 -5.11 -6.76 -2.22
CA ASN A 108 -4.47 -7.61 -3.22
C ASN A 108 -5.40 -7.91 -4.41
N ALA A 109 -6.70 -8.11 -4.15
CA ALA A 109 -7.67 -8.33 -5.21
C ALA A 109 -7.84 -7.07 -6.08
N GLN A 110 -7.92 -5.88 -5.48
CA GLN A 110 -8.01 -4.61 -6.21
C GLN A 110 -6.78 -4.37 -7.07
N HIS A 111 -5.59 -4.63 -6.57
CA HIS A 111 -4.35 -4.48 -7.33
C HIS A 111 -4.31 -5.33 -8.59
N LEU A 112 -4.67 -6.61 -8.50
CA LEU A 112 -4.48 -7.56 -9.59
C LEU A 112 -5.67 -7.70 -10.53
N PHE A 113 -6.89 -7.59 -10.01
CA PHE A 113 -8.08 -8.01 -10.75
C PHE A 113 -8.93 -6.85 -11.29
N TRP A 114 -8.59 -5.59 -11.02
CA TRP A 114 -9.39 -4.44 -11.49
C TRP A 114 -9.60 -4.44 -12.99
N LYS A 115 -8.55 -4.68 -13.77
CA LYS A 115 -8.61 -4.69 -15.24
C LYS A 115 -9.54 -5.76 -15.85
N TYR A 116 -9.88 -6.80 -15.10
CA TYR A 116 -10.74 -7.88 -15.61
C TYR A 116 -12.22 -7.58 -15.45
N GLN A 117 -12.59 -6.61 -14.62
CA GLN A 117 -13.96 -6.16 -14.45
C GLN A 117 -14.26 -4.82 -15.13
N ASP A 118 -13.23 -4.08 -15.55
CA ASP A 118 -13.35 -2.72 -16.07
C ASP A 118 -12.97 -2.66 -17.57
N PRO A 119 -13.99 -2.62 -18.48
CA PRO A 119 -13.74 -2.54 -19.92
C PRO A 119 -13.00 -1.27 -20.37
N LEU A 120 -12.93 -0.22 -19.53
CA LEU A 120 -12.19 1.00 -19.82
C LEU A 120 -10.69 0.87 -19.52
N HIS A 121 -10.31 -0.19 -18.78
CA HIS A 121 -8.90 -0.39 -18.44
C HIS A 121 -8.11 -0.79 -19.69
N PRO A 122 -6.96 -0.15 -19.99
CA PRO A 122 -6.19 -0.44 -21.21
C PRO A 122 -5.62 -1.87 -21.28
N GLY A 123 -5.49 -2.54 -20.14
CA GLY A 123 -5.11 -3.95 -20.03
C GLY A 123 -6.31 -4.89 -19.89
N TYR A 124 -7.55 -4.44 -20.23
CA TYR A 124 -8.72 -5.29 -20.20
C TYR A 124 -8.61 -6.44 -21.21
N ASP A 125 -8.93 -7.64 -20.76
CA ASP A 125 -8.99 -8.84 -21.56
C ASP A 125 -10.33 -9.54 -21.33
N ALA A 126 -11.22 -9.49 -22.31
CA ALA A 126 -12.56 -10.07 -22.22
C ALA A 126 -12.53 -11.59 -22.01
N SER A 127 -11.53 -12.29 -22.52
CA SER A 127 -11.40 -13.75 -22.38
C SER A 127 -11.04 -14.16 -20.94
N LEU A 128 -10.13 -13.44 -20.31
CA LEU A 128 -9.77 -13.61 -18.90
C LEU A 128 -10.80 -12.98 -17.96
N GLY A 129 -11.52 -11.96 -18.42
CA GLY A 129 -12.64 -11.35 -17.70
C GLY A 129 -13.73 -12.35 -17.31
N VAL A 130 -13.95 -13.40 -18.11
CA VAL A 130 -14.90 -14.47 -17.75
C VAL A 130 -14.50 -15.18 -16.46
N ALA A 131 -13.20 -15.40 -16.23
CA ALA A 131 -12.69 -16.09 -15.05
C ALA A 131 -12.54 -15.16 -13.82
N TYR A 132 -12.13 -13.90 -14.04
CA TYR A 132 -11.65 -13.05 -12.94
C TYR A 132 -12.47 -11.78 -12.67
N ARG A 133 -13.51 -11.47 -13.46
CA ARG A 133 -14.30 -10.24 -13.31
C ARG A 133 -15.00 -10.08 -11.95
N THR A 134 -15.21 -11.17 -11.23
CA THR A 134 -15.87 -11.19 -9.92
C THR A 134 -14.89 -11.39 -8.78
N GLU A 135 -13.58 -11.39 -9.03
CA GLU A 135 -12.60 -11.73 -7.99
C GLU A 135 -12.52 -10.67 -6.88
N ILE A 136 -12.68 -9.38 -7.22
CA ILE A 136 -12.78 -8.33 -6.21
C ILE A 136 -14.04 -8.52 -5.35
N GLU A 137 -15.19 -8.77 -5.96
CA GLU A 137 -16.43 -9.06 -5.22
C GLU A 137 -16.26 -10.31 -4.34
N ARG A 138 -15.61 -11.36 -4.86
CA ARG A 138 -15.31 -12.57 -4.10
C ARG A 138 -14.44 -12.27 -2.87
N ALA A 139 -13.45 -11.38 -3.00
CA ALA A 139 -12.61 -10.96 -1.88
C ALA A 139 -13.44 -10.27 -0.77
N TYR A 140 -14.35 -9.36 -1.15
CA TYR A 140 -15.27 -8.73 -0.20
C TYR A 140 -16.18 -9.77 0.50
N ARG A 141 -16.81 -10.65 -0.27
CA ARG A 141 -17.66 -11.72 0.28
C ARG A 141 -16.91 -12.66 1.21
N TRP A 142 -15.65 -12.96 0.88
CA TRP A 142 -14.82 -13.80 1.73
C TRP A 142 -14.50 -13.09 3.05
N VAL A 143 -14.09 -11.81 3.03
CA VAL A 143 -13.83 -11.04 4.26
C VAL A 143 -15.09 -10.91 5.11
N ASP A 144 -16.25 -10.62 4.51
CA ASP A 144 -17.54 -10.57 5.18
C ASP A 144 -17.88 -11.88 5.90
N ALA A 145 -17.70 -13.01 5.22
CA ALA A 145 -17.91 -14.33 5.82
C ALA A 145 -16.94 -14.62 6.98
N GLN A 146 -15.66 -14.21 6.87
CA GLN A 146 -14.72 -14.39 7.99
C GLN A 146 -15.05 -13.46 9.16
N LEU A 147 -15.47 -12.23 8.87
CA LEU A 147 -15.92 -11.29 9.90
C LEU A 147 -17.13 -11.86 10.66
N GLY A 148 -18.11 -12.47 9.97
CA GLY A 148 -19.22 -13.17 10.60
C GLY A 148 -18.76 -14.26 11.58
N ARG A 149 -17.81 -15.11 11.18
CA ARG A 149 -17.23 -16.14 12.05
C ARG A 149 -16.56 -15.56 13.31
N LEU A 150 -15.81 -14.45 13.14
CA LEU A 150 -15.16 -13.76 14.27
C LEU A 150 -16.20 -13.19 15.22
N ILE A 151 -17.23 -12.51 14.71
CA ILE A 151 -18.31 -11.90 15.49
C ILE A 151 -19.09 -12.97 16.27
N GLU A 152 -19.43 -14.10 15.65
CA GLU A 152 -20.09 -15.22 16.33
C GLU A 152 -19.30 -15.76 17.53
N GLN A 153 -17.97 -15.66 17.50
CA GLN A 153 -17.11 -16.21 18.55
C GLN A 153 -16.79 -15.23 19.68
N ILE A 154 -16.76 -13.90 19.41
CA ILE A 154 -16.39 -12.91 20.44
C ILE A 154 -17.45 -12.65 21.49
N GLY A 155 -18.74 -12.87 21.18
CA GLY A 155 -19.86 -12.60 22.09
C GLY A 155 -20.24 -11.11 22.18
N ASP A 156 -21.21 -10.79 23.04
CA ASP A 156 -21.83 -9.47 23.09
C ASP A 156 -21.09 -8.46 23.99
N ASP A 157 -20.02 -8.87 24.66
CA ASP A 157 -19.22 -8.05 25.58
C ASP A 157 -18.00 -7.37 24.90
N THR A 158 -17.84 -7.57 23.61
CA THR A 158 -16.70 -7.07 22.83
C THR A 158 -17.13 -6.01 21.82
N THR A 159 -16.45 -4.89 21.78
CA THR A 159 -16.62 -3.88 20.74
C THR A 159 -15.77 -4.23 19.51
N VAL A 160 -16.40 -4.19 18.35
CA VAL A 160 -15.75 -4.46 17.05
C VAL A 160 -15.56 -3.15 16.29
N ILE A 161 -14.36 -2.95 15.78
CA ILE A 161 -14.02 -1.87 14.84
C ILE A 161 -13.55 -2.50 13.55
N VAL A 162 -14.31 -2.31 12.46
CA VAL A 162 -13.89 -2.65 11.11
C VAL A 162 -13.40 -1.38 10.43
N VAL A 163 -12.15 -1.37 10.01
CA VAL A 163 -11.53 -0.18 9.44
C VAL A 163 -10.63 -0.56 8.28
N SER A 164 -10.59 0.26 7.22
CA SER A 164 -9.56 0.20 6.19
C SER A 164 -8.62 1.39 6.31
N ASP A 165 -7.35 1.20 5.98
CA ASP A 165 -6.34 2.24 5.92
C ASP A 165 -6.54 3.18 4.72
N HIS A 166 -7.10 2.69 3.63
CA HIS A 166 -7.45 3.42 2.41
C HIS A 166 -8.49 2.66 1.59
N GLY A 167 -9.01 3.31 0.57
CA GLY A 167 -9.73 2.69 -0.54
C GLY A 167 -8.82 2.45 -1.75
N GLY A 168 -9.40 2.07 -2.88
CA GLY A 168 -8.68 1.82 -4.13
C GLY A 168 -9.30 2.55 -5.32
N VAL A 169 -8.48 2.78 -6.35
CA VAL A 169 -8.87 3.37 -7.64
C VAL A 169 -8.35 2.54 -8.81
N PRO A 170 -8.98 2.59 -9.99
CA PRO A 170 -8.39 2.02 -11.19
C PRO A 170 -7.12 2.78 -11.57
N ILE A 171 -6.15 2.08 -12.15
CA ILE A 171 -4.91 2.68 -12.64
C ILE A 171 -4.81 2.44 -14.14
N TYR A 172 -5.27 3.41 -14.93
CA TYR A 172 -5.25 3.33 -16.39
C TYR A 172 -3.91 3.79 -16.97
N ARG A 173 -3.25 4.73 -16.31
CA ARG A 173 -2.01 5.39 -16.77
C ARG A 173 -0.94 5.33 -15.69
N LEU A 174 0.28 5.00 -16.07
CA LEU A 174 1.43 5.02 -15.17
C LEU A 174 2.27 6.26 -15.43
N VAL A 175 2.60 6.98 -14.36
CA VAL A 175 3.43 8.19 -14.39
C VAL A 175 4.77 7.96 -13.70
N TYR A 176 5.81 8.56 -14.23
CA TYR A 176 7.18 8.43 -13.75
C TYR A 176 7.71 9.78 -13.27
N LEU A 177 7.52 10.04 -11.98
CA LEU A 177 7.84 11.34 -11.37
C LEU A 177 9.32 11.69 -11.40
N ASN A 178 10.23 10.73 -11.19
CA ASN A 178 11.65 11.01 -11.30
C ASN A 178 12.09 11.27 -12.75
N ALA A 179 11.48 10.61 -13.74
CA ALA A 179 11.70 10.94 -15.14
C ALA A 179 11.18 12.35 -15.46
N TRP A 180 10.03 12.73 -14.93
CA TRP A 180 9.48 14.08 -15.06
C TRP A 180 10.39 15.13 -14.39
N LEU A 181 10.85 14.91 -13.16
CA LEU A 181 11.82 15.78 -12.50
C LEU A 181 13.13 15.92 -13.29
N ALA A 182 13.58 14.82 -13.89
CA ALA A 182 14.78 14.84 -14.73
C ALA A 182 14.57 15.65 -16.02
N SER A 183 13.40 15.52 -16.67
CA SER A 183 13.07 16.29 -17.89
C SER A 183 12.96 17.80 -17.60
N GLY A 184 12.56 18.18 -16.39
CA GLY A 184 12.53 19.57 -15.91
C GLY A 184 13.87 20.08 -15.37
N GLY A 185 14.93 19.26 -15.38
CA GLY A 185 16.25 19.62 -14.86
C GLY A 185 16.35 19.74 -13.34
N TYR A 186 15.35 19.25 -12.61
CA TYR A 186 15.36 19.20 -11.14
C TYR A 186 16.19 18.03 -10.61
N LEU A 187 16.24 16.95 -11.36
CA LEU A 187 16.95 15.71 -11.03
C LEU A 187 17.99 15.45 -12.12
N VAL A 188 19.25 15.24 -11.73
CA VAL A 188 20.36 15.08 -12.65
C VAL A 188 20.92 13.67 -12.57
N PRO A 189 20.86 12.87 -13.65
CA PRO A 189 21.55 11.58 -13.72
C PRO A 189 23.06 11.76 -13.72
N ARG A 190 23.79 10.92 -12.97
CA ARG A 190 25.26 10.99 -12.87
C ARG A 190 25.97 10.53 -14.14
N GLU A 191 25.36 9.60 -14.85
CA GLU A 191 25.96 8.93 -16.03
C GLU A 191 24.96 8.90 -17.17
N HIS A 192 25.48 8.94 -18.40
CA HIS A 192 24.69 8.61 -19.58
C HIS A 192 24.59 7.09 -19.67
N VAL A 193 23.45 6.54 -19.27
CA VAL A 193 23.15 5.11 -19.43
C VAL A 193 22.23 4.90 -20.63
N ARG A 194 22.23 3.67 -21.17
CA ARG A 194 21.33 3.33 -22.29
C ARG A 194 19.87 3.43 -21.87
N ALA A 195 19.00 3.74 -22.83
CA ALA A 195 17.55 3.74 -22.58
C ALA A 195 17.10 2.43 -21.92
N GLY A 196 16.25 2.53 -20.91
CA GLY A 196 15.79 1.41 -20.10
C GLY A 196 16.73 0.97 -18.97
N GLN A 197 17.90 1.58 -18.83
CA GLN A 197 18.79 1.35 -17.69
C GLN A 197 18.57 2.40 -16.59
N ALA A 198 18.72 1.99 -15.33
CA ALA A 198 18.65 2.89 -14.18
C ALA A 198 19.96 3.66 -14.00
N ALA A 199 19.89 4.98 -14.10
CA ALA A 199 21.01 5.88 -13.79
C ALA A 199 21.01 6.23 -12.29
N ARG A 200 22.23 6.32 -11.70
CA ARG A 200 22.43 6.92 -10.38
C ARG A 200 22.30 8.44 -10.47
N LEU A 201 21.92 9.09 -9.37
CA LEU A 201 21.79 10.54 -9.32
C LEU A 201 23.12 11.23 -8.98
N ASP A 202 23.34 12.37 -9.61
CA ASP A 202 24.35 13.36 -9.22
C ASP A 202 23.73 14.29 -8.17
N TRP A 203 23.92 13.95 -6.90
CA TRP A 203 23.32 14.68 -5.80
C TRP A 203 23.84 16.11 -5.64
N ASP A 204 25.06 16.41 -6.10
CA ASP A 204 25.61 17.76 -6.04
C ASP A 204 24.89 18.72 -7.01
N ARG A 205 24.23 18.16 -8.02
CA ARG A 205 23.47 18.90 -9.05
C ARG A 205 21.98 18.67 -8.98
N THR A 206 21.52 17.59 -8.33
CA THR A 206 20.09 17.28 -8.14
C THR A 206 19.49 18.22 -7.12
N ARG A 207 18.40 18.91 -7.48
CA ARG A 207 17.68 19.84 -6.61
C ARG A 207 16.46 19.22 -5.94
N ALA A 208 15.83 18.24 -6.60
CA ALA A 208 14.66 17.52 -6.08
C ALA A 208 14.61 16.09 -6.57
N ALA A 209 14.07 15.18 -5.76
CA ALA A 209 13.86 13.77 -6.11
C ALA A 209 12.59 13.24 -5.43
N MET A 210 11.93 12.29 -6.08
CA MET A 210 10.80 11.54 -5.54
C MET A 210 11.29 10.31 -4.81
N TYR A 211 10.69 10.05 -3.65
CA TYR A 211 10.86 8.83 -2.85
C TYR A 211 9.52 8.22 -2.44
N GLY A 212 9.59 6.95 -2.07
CA GLY A 212 8.43 6.22 -1.57
C GLY A 212 7.28 6.19 -2.57
N THR A 213 6.12 6.61 -2.12
CA THR A 213 4.85 6.56 -2.84
C THR A 213 4.52 7.86 -3.58
N GLY A 214 5.51 8.63 -4.04
CA GLY A 214 5.29 9.78 -4.91
C GLY A 214 5.53 11.15 -4.26
N SER A 215 5.93 11.19 -3.01
CA SER A 215 6.33 12.45 -2.38
C SER A 215 7.67 12.95 -2.89
N ILE A 216 7.88 14.26 -2.90
CA ILE A 216 9.06 14.91 -3.43
C ILE A 216 9.83 15.61 -2.29
N TRP A 217 11.13 15.33 -2.22
CA TRP A 217 12.09 15.98 -1.34
C TRP A 217 13.00 16.90 -2.13
N LEU A 218 13.19 18.11 -1.65
CA LEU A 218 14.20 19.03 -2.15
C LEU A 218 15.55 18.73 -1.48
N ASN A 219 16.62 18.78 -2.24
CA ASN A 219 17.96 18.48 -1.78
C ASN A 219 18.58 19.71 -1.10
N VAL A 220 18.15 20.01 0.15
CA VAL A 220 18.45 21.24 0.89
C VAL A 220 19.80 21.16 1.60
N ARG A 221 20.62 22.19 1.44
CA ARG A 221 21.91 22.33 2.12
C ARG A 221 21.73 22.41 3.64
N GLY A 222 22.49 21.60 4.36
CA GLY A 222 22.42 21.52 5.82
C GLY A 222 21.35 20.56 6.34
N ARG A 223 20.36 20.18 5.52
CA ARG A 223 19.40 19.11 5.80
C ARG A 223 19.86 17.79 5.16
N GLU A 224 20.18 17.84 3.88
CA GLU A 224 20.64 16.66 3.14
C GLU A 224 22.17 16.59 3.08
N PRO A 225 22.78 15.37 3.11
CA PRO A 225 24.25 15.23 3.13
C PRO A 225 24.98 15.88 1.94
N ARG A 226 24.31 15.99 0.80
CA ARG A 226 24.80 16.59 -0.43
C ARG A 226 23.82 17.64 -0.96
N GLY A 227 23.30 18.46 -0.07
CA GLY A 227 22.33 19.50 -0.38
C GLY A 227 22.85 20.52 -1.40
N SER A 228 22.07 20.76 -2.44
CA SER A 228 22.38 21.67 -3.55
C SER A 228 21.51 22.93 -3.54
N VAL A 229 20.43 22.95 -2.74
CA VAL A 229 19.47 24.04 -2.64
C VAL A 229 19.71 24.80 -1.35
N GLU A 230 19.92 26.13 -1.44
CA GLU A 230 20.06 26.98 -0.27
C GLU A 230 18.74 27.06 0.49
N PRO A 231 18.76 26.98 1.85
CA PRO A 231 17.57 27.19 2.66
C PRO A 231 17.00 28.60 2.53
N GLY A 232 15.76 28.80 2.94
CA GLY A 232 15.06 30.08 2.89
C GLY A 232 14.46 30.40 1.51
N ALA A 233 14.66 31.61 1.00
CA ALA A 233 13.99 32.07 -0.22
C ALA A 233 14.25 31.21 -1.48
N PRO A 234 15.47 30.69 -1.76
CA PRO A 234 15.70 29.77 -2.88
C PRO A 234 14.93 28.44 -2.74
N TYR A 235 14.84 27.89 -1.53
CA TYR A 235 14.06 26.70 -1.23
C TYR A 235 12.57 26.92 -1.51
N GLU A 236 11.98 28.00 -1.02
CA GLU A 236 10.57 28.34 -1.24
C GLU A 236 10.27 28.60 -2.73
N ALA A 237 11.15 29.32 -3.41
CA ALA A 237 10.99 29.58 -4.85
C ALA A 237 11.00 28.29 -5.67
N LEU A 238 11.85 27.31 -5.32
CA LEU A 238 11.91 26.03 -6.01
C LEU A 238 10.68 25.15 -5.72
N ARG A 239 10.16 25.17 -4.49
CA ARG A 239 8.90 24.50 -4.15
C ARG A 239 7.75 25.05 -5.01
N ASP A 240 7.63 26.36 -5.11
CA ASP A 240 6.59 27.01 -5.92
C ASP A 240 6.76 26.75 -7.42
N GLU A 241 7.99 26.71 -7.90
CA GLU A 241 8.30 26.39 -9.30
C GLU A 241 7.85 24.97 -9.65
N ILE A 242 8.26 23.97 -8.84
CA ILE A 242 7.89 22.56 -9.04
C ILE A 242 6.37 22.38 -8.91
N ALA A 243 5.74 22.97 -7.90
CA ALA A 243 4.30 22.86 -7.69
C ALA A 243 3.51 23.40 -8.89
N ARG A 244 3.86 24.58 -9.41
CA ARG A 244 3.23 25.15 -10.62
C ARG A 244 3.44 24.27 -11.85
N ALA A 245 4.64 23.74 -12.04
CA ALA A 245 4.96 22.86 -13.16
C ALA A 245 4.18 21.54 -13.09
N LEU A 246 4.04 20.93 -11.91
CA LEU A 246 3.22 19.73 -11.70
C LEU A 246 1.74 19.98 -12.00
N LEU A 247 1.17 21.08 -11.55
CA LEU A 247 -0.23 21.44 -11.83
C LEU A 247 -0.47 21.74 -13.33
N ALA A 248 0.55 22.18 -14.03
CA ALA A 248 0.50 22.41 -15.48
C ALA A 248 0.73 21.11 -16.30
N TRP A 249 1.17 20.01 -15.67
CA TRP A 249 1.48 18.77 -16.37
C TRP A 249 0.23 18.10 -16.91
N ARG A 250 0.20 17.95 -18.25
CA ARG A 250 -0.90 17.31 -18.98
C ARG A 250 -0.43 16.01 -19.62
N ASP A 251 -1.30 15.02 -19.60
CA ASP A 251 -1.12 13.81 -20.40
C ASP A 251 -1.29 14.16 -21.89
N PRO A 252 -0.28 13.94 -22.75
CA PRO A 252 -0.36 14.30 -24.15
C PRO A 252 -1.39 13.49 -24.95
N GLU A 253 -1.81 12.33 -24.48
CA GLU A 253 -2.80 11.49 -25.15
C GLU A 253 -4.23 11.87 -24.77
N THR A 254 -4.49 12.25 -23.52
CA THR A 254 -5.83 12.53 -23.02
C THR A 254 -6.12 14.02 -22.86
N GLY A 255 -5.07 14.86 -22.76
CA GLY A 255 -5.19 16.28 -22.42
C GLY A 255 -5.48 16.55 -20.94
N GLU A 256 -5.71 15.52 -20.14
CA GLU A 256 -6.04 15.67 -18.72
C GLU A 256 -4.85 16.09 -17.86
N SER A 257 -5.16 16.77 -16.75
CA SER A 257 -4.15 17.05 -15.73
C SER A 257 -3.73 15.75 -15.04
N VAL A 258 -2.43 15.48 -14.97
CA VAL A 258 -1.87 14.35 -14.23
C VAL A 258 -1.97 14.58 -12.72
N VAL A 259 -1.69 15.80 -12.27
CA VAL A 259 -1.71 16.21 -10.87
C VAL A 259 -2.87 17.18 -10.67
N VAL A 260 -3.70 16.95 -9.67
CA VAL A 260 -4.88 17.77 -9.37
C VAL A 260 -4.64 18.77 -8.25
N GLN A 261 -3.72 18.46 -7.35
CA GLN A 261 -3.31 19.32 -6.26
C GLN A 261 -1.86 19.03 -5.88
N VAL A 262 -1.15 20.04 -5.38
CA VAL A 262 0.16 19.86 -4.75
C VAL A 262 0.08 20.43 -3.35
N LEU A 263 0.23 19.56 -2.37
CA LEU A 263 0.27 19.93 -0.96
C LEU A 263 1.73 20.12 -0.53
N ARG A 264 1.94 21.08 0.36
CA ARG A 264 3.23 21.24 1.04
C ARG A 264 3.31 20.23 2.21
N GLY A 265 4.51 19.77 2.53
CA GLY A 265 4.70 18.77 3.60
C GLY A 265 4.08 19.21 4.94
N GLU A 266 4.22 20.49 5.30
CA GLU A 266 3.65 21.06 6.52
C GLU A 266 2.10 21.08 6.55
N GLN A 267 1.44 21.05 5.39
CA GLN A 267 -0.03 20.93 5.29
C GLN A 267 -0.51 19.49 5.54
N VAL A 268 0.35 18.51 5.26
CA VAL A 268 0.01 17.07 5.40
C VAL A 268 0.44 16.54 6.76
N TYR A 269 1.62 16.95 7.25
CA TYR A 269 2.26 16.36 8.43
C TYR A 269 2.37 17.33 9.62
N GLY A 270 1.68 18.48 9.57
CA GLY A 270 1.80 19.50 10.60
C GLY A 270 3.13 20.26 10.56
N GLY A 271 3.32 21.22 11.48
CA GLY A 271 4.46 22.14 11.46
C GLY A 271 5.83 21.53 11.78
N ASN A 272 5.91 20.27 12.21
CA ASN A 272 7.18 19.62 12.60
C ASN A 272 7.59 18.56 11.57
N THR A 273 7.89 18.99 10.36
CA THR A 273 8.27 18.13 9.23
C THR A 273 9.78 17.78 9.20
N GLY A 274 10.48 17.79 10.31
CA GLY A 274 11.94 17.59 10.37
C GLY A 274 12.43 16.32 9.67
N GLY A 275 12.43 16.33 8.32
CA GLY A 275 12.79 15.21 7.46
C GLY A 275 11.62 14.64 6.63
N GLY A 276 10.42 15.19 6.73
CA GLY A 276 9.28 14.84 5.87
C GLY A 276 9.44 15.38 4.43
N PRO A 277 8.53 15.00 3.52
CA PRO A 277 8.55 15.47 2.14
C PRO A 277 8.25 16.97 2.06
N ASP A 278 8.81 17.64 1.06
CA ASP A 278 8.59 19.05 0.81
C ASP A 278 7.30 19.32 0.01
N LEU A 279 6.98 18.39 -0.91
CA LEU A 279 5.77 18.44 -1.73
C LEU A 279 5.13 17.05 -1.84
N VAL A 280 3.80 17.03 -1.79
CA VAL A 280 2.97 15.83 -2.00
C VAL A 280 2.02 16.12 -3.16
N PRO A 281 2.35 15.68 -4.39
CA PRO A 281 1.51 15.89 -5.57
C PRO A 281 0.36 14.89 -5.59
N ALA A 282 -0.88 15.32 -5.39
CA ALA A 282 -2.04 14.46 -5.53
C ALA A 282 -2.30 14.15 -7.01
N LEU A 283 -2.21 12.88 -7.37
CA LEU A 283 -2.50 12.40 -8.71
C LEU A 283 -4.00 12.42 -9.00
N ARG A 284 -4.35 12.65 -10.25
CA ARG A 284 -5.73 12.46 -10.72
C ARG A 284 -6.08 10.97 -10.63
N ARG A 285 -7.30 10.64 -10.22
CA ARG A 285 -7.85 9.30 -10.30
C ARG A 285 -7.68 8.70 -11.70
N GLY A 286 -7.22 7.45 -11.78
CA GLY A 286 -6.87 6.78 -13.03
C GLY A 286 -5.39 6.84 -13.39
N TYR A 287 -4.60 7.68 -12.71
CA TYR A 287 -3.15 7.73 -12.82
C TYR A 287 -2.52 7.09 -11.59
N GLY A 288 -1.46 6.32 -11.76
CA GLY A 288 -0.69 5.73 -10.68
C GLY A 288 0.81 5.83 -10.93
N LEU A 289 1.62 5.63 -9.92
CA LEU A 289 3.08 5.68 -10.05
C LEU A 289 3.60 4.44 -10.77
N GLY A 290 4.41 4.68 -11.80
CA GLY A 290 5.16 3.63 -12.47
C GLY A 290 6.32 3.15 -11.60
N ARG A 291 6.51 1.83 -11.54
CA ARG A 291 7.60 1.22 -10.77
C ARG A 291 8.96 1.32 -11.47
N GLY A 292 10.03 1.15 -10.71
CA GLY A 292 11.42 1.19 -11.18
C GLY A 292 12.09 2.55 -11.01
N GLU A 293 11.38 3.56 -10.51
CA GLU A 293 11.94 4.81 -10.04
C GLU A 293 11.88 4.84 -8.51
N GLY A 294 12.93 5.23 -7.88
CA GLY A 294 13.01 5.32 -6.43
C GLY A 294 14.43 5.08 -5.94
N LEU A 295 14.69 5.34 -4.66
CA LEU A 295 16.00 5.15 -4.02
C LEU A 295 17.17 5.78 -4.81
N GLY A 296 16.97 7.01 -5.31
CA GLY A 296 18.02 7.76 -5.99
C GLY A 296 18.36 7.24 -7.40
N ARG A 297 17.37 6.69 -8.11
CA ARG A 297 17.52 6.22 -9.50
C ARG A 297 16.47 6.85 -10.41
N VAL A 298 16.83 7.00 -11.67
CA VAL A 298 15.91 7.36 -12.74
C VAL A 298 16.17 6.47 -13.95
N MET A 299 15.10 6.05 -14.62
CA MET A 299 15.19 5.24 -15.83
C MET A 299 15.44 6.14 -17.05
N ALA A 300 16.61 6.00 -17.68
CA ALA A 300 16.96 6.81 -18.83
C ALA A 300 16.05 6.53 -20.04
N GLY A 301 15.62 7.59 -20.72
CA GLY A 301 14.79 7.51 -21.93
C GLY A 301 13.38 6.95 -21.72
N ARG A 302 12.90 6.88 -20.47
CA ARG A 302 11.55 6.40 -20.16
C ARG A 302 10.52 7.49 -20.52
N PRO A 303 9.40 7.13 -21.19
CA PRO A 303 8.28 8.04 -21.32
C PRO A 303 7.77 8.48 -19.95
N LEU A 304 7.31 9.74 -19.84
CA LEU A 304 6.82 10.29 -18.56
C LEU A 304 5.48 9.67 -18.15
N ILE A 305 4.69 9.25 -19.13
CA ILE A 305 3.36 8.64 -18.95
C ILE A 305 3.23 7.50 -19.95
N VAL A 306 2.68 6.38 -19.50
CA VAL A 306 2.38 5.24 -20.36
C VAL A 306 1.01 4.65 -20.01
N SER A 307 0.38 4.01 -20.98
CA SER A 307 -0.82 3.18 -20.78
C SER A 307 -0.47 1.99 -19.88
N ASN A 308 -1.30 1.70 -18.89
CA ASN A 308 -1.03 0.63 -17.92
C ASN A 308 -1.39 -0.75 -18.48
N GLN A 309 -0.38 -1.48 -18.95
CA GLN A 309 -0.49 -2.87 -19.40
C GLN A 309 0.03 -3.87 -18.34
N SER A 310 0.40 -3.38 -17.16
CA SER A 310 0.97 -4.24 -16.11
C SER A 310 -0.12 -5.13 -15.45
N PRO A 311 0.28 -6.20 -14.75
CA PRO A 311 -0.64 -6.93 -13.87
C PRO A 311 -1.26 -6.06 -12.77
N TRP A 312 -0.61 -4.99 -12.38
CA TRP A 312 -1.02 -4.07 -11.32
C TRP A 312 -2.00 -3.04 -11.89
N SER A 313 -3.29 -3.30 -11.76
CA SER A 313 -4.34 -2.61 -12.52
C SER A 313 -5.22 -1.68 -11.70
N GLY A 314 -5.16 -1.77 -10.38
CA GLY A 314 -5.89 -0.91 -9.45
C GLY A 314 -5.15 -0.78 -8.13
N GLY A 315 -5.72 -0.05 -7.18
CA GLY A 315 -5.18 0.12 -5.83
C GLY A 315 -4.94 1.58 -5.45
N HIS A 316 -3.85 1.84 -4.74
CA HIS A 316 -3.55 3.15 -4.15
C HIS A 316 -2.11 3.62 -4.50
N GLU A 317 -1.60 3.24 -5.67
CA GLU A 317 -0.24 3.53 -6.16
C GLU A 317 -0.03 5.01 -6.48
N GLY A 318 0.12 5.82 -5.46
CA GLY A 318 0.40 7.24 -5.56
C GLY A 318 -0.25 8.07 -4.47
N PRO A 319 0.18 9.31 -4.29
CA PRO A 319 -0.53 10.24 -3.42
C PRO A 319 -1.83 10.66 -4.12
N TYR A 320 -2.94 10.34 -3.51
CA TYR A 320 -4.28 10.76 -3.94
C TYR A 320 -4.90 11.69 -2.90
N LEU A 321 -5.93 12.42 -3.28
CA LEU A 321 -6.76 13.12 -2.31
C LEU A 321 -7.53 12.10 -1.45
N PRO A 322 -7.73 12.35 -0.16
CA PRO A 322 -8.52 11.45 0.70
C PRO A 322 -9.92 11.16 0.15
N SER A 323 -10.51 12.10 -0.60
CA SER A 323 -11.81 11.91 -1.27
C SER A 323 -11.78 10.86 -2.39
N ASP A 324 -10.61 10.57 -2.97
CA ASP A 324 -10.46 9.61 -4.08
C ASP A 324 -10.23 8.19 -3.58
N VAL A 325 -9.61 8.05 -2.42
CA VAL A 325 -9.22 6.76 -1.80
C VAL A 325 -9.77 6.63 -0.38
N GLY A 326 -10.93 7.21 -0.11
CA GLY A 326 -11.60 7.11 1.18
C GLY A 326 -11.81 5.65 1.59
N GLY A 327 -11.47 5.36 2.84
CA GLY A 327 -11.67 4.05 3.45
C GLY A 327 -13.08 3.89 4.04
N VAL A 328 -13.24 2.82 4.81
CA VAL A 328 -14.48 2.52 5.57
C VAL A 328 -14.15 2.43 7.05
N VAL A 329 -15.11 2.79 7.89
CA VAL A 329 -15.08 2.51 9.32
C VAL A 329 -16.48 2.12 9.78
N VAL A 330 -16.54 1.04 10.55
CA VAL A 330 -17.77 0.55 11.21
C VAL A 330 -17.43 0.23 12.66
N LEU A 331 -18.23 0.72 13.60
CA LEU A 331 -18.12 0.40 15.01
C LEU A 331 -19.40 -0.32 15.43
N TRP A 332 -19.26 -1.39 16.23
CA TRP A 332 -20.38 -2.16 16.75
C TRP A 332 -20.05 -2.74 18.12
N GLY A 333 -21.01 -2.77 19.03
CA GLY A 333 -20.92 -3.40 20.34
C GLY A 333 -21.00 -2.43 21.52
N PRO A 334 -20.63 -2.88 22.73
CA PRO A 334 -20.67 -2.07 23.94
C PRO A 334 -19.94 -0.74 23.82
N GLY A 335 -20.51 0.33 24.34
CA GLY A 335 -19.92 1.68 24.29
C GLY A 335 -20.10 2.41 22.97
N VAL A 336 -20.70 1.78 21.96
CA VAL A 336 -21.03 2.41 20.68
C VAL A 336 -22.50 2.80 20.68
N GLN A 337 -22.80 4.06 20.36
CA GLN A 337 -24.17 4.53 20.16
C GLN A 337 -24.61 4.27 18.73
N GLU A 338 -25.86 3.87 18.53
CA GLU A 338 -26.44 3.75 17.20
C GLU A 338 -26.52 5.13 16.53
N GLY A 339 -25.98 5.23 15.32
CA GLY A 339 -25.95 6.46 14.56
C GLY A 339 -24.85 6.46 13.51
N ASP A 340 -24.69 7.57 12.83
CA ASP A 340 -23.65 7.74 11.82
C ASP A 340 -22.32 8.15 12.47
N VAL A 341 -21.24 7.56 11.99
CA VAL A 341 -19.88 8.05 12.29
C VAL A 341 -19.75 9.48 11.74
N PRO A 342 -19.05 10.39 12.45
CA PRO A 342 -18.83 11.75 11.94
C PRO A 342 -18.35 11.76 10.50
N ALA A 343 -18.94 12.62 9.67
CA ALA A 343 -18.68 12.71 8.22
C ALA A 343 -17.18 12.96 7.83
N ARG A 344 -16.32 13.20 8.82
CA ARG A 344 -14.88 13.43 8.69
C ARG A 344 -14.07 12.55 9.63
N ALA A 345 -14.44 11.29 9.75
CA ALA A 345 -13.58 10.32 10.42
C ALA A 345 -12.25 10.18 9.67
N ALA A 346 -11.15 10.15 10.40
CA ALA A 346 -9.80 9.98 9.87
C ALA A 346 -9.13 8.76 10.51
N LEU A 347 -8.15 8.17 9.83
CA LEU A 347 -7.44 6.99 10.35
C LEU A 347 -6.76 7.28 11.70
N CYS A 348 -6.31 8.51 11.94
CA CYS A 348 -5.74 8.93 13.21
C CYS A 348 -6.75 8.93 14.39
N ASP A 349 -8.06 8.88 14.10
CA ASP A 349 -9.11 8.81 15.12
C ASP A 349 -9.28 7.41 15.71
N ILE A 350 -8.76 6.38 15.05
CA ILE A 350 -8.91 4.98 15.50
C ILE A 350 -8.18 4.73 16.82
N ALA A 351 -6.93 5.18 16.95
CA ALA A 351 -6.16 4.97 18.16
C ALA A 351 -6.80 5.63 19.40
N PRO A 352 -7.21 6.91 19.39
CA PRO A 352 -7.91 7.50 20.55
C PRO A 352 -9.28 6.87 20.80
N THR A 353 -9.98 6.36 19.77
CA THR A 353 -11.23 5.60 19.94
C THR A 353 -10.99 4.31 20.71
N VAL A 354 -9.97 3.53 20.34
CA VAL A 354 -9.59 2.30 21.03
C VAL A 354 -9.19 2.59 22.49
N LEU A 355 -8.37 3.63 22.72
CA LEU A 355 -7.99 4.03 24.08
C LEU A 355 -9.20 4.42 24.91
N SER A 356 -10.14 5.17 24.34
CA SER A 356 -11.39 5.54 25.03
C SER A 356 -12.22 4.31 25.43
N LEU A 357 -12.36 3.32 24.53
CA LEU A 357 -13.05 2.05 24.83
C LEU A 357 -12.36 1.25 25.95
N LEU A 358 -11.04 1.33 26.04
CA LEU A 358 -10.25 0.71 27.11
C LEU A 358 -10.23 1.54 28.41
N GLY A 359 -10.96 2.66 28.48
CA GLY A 359 -10.97 3.56 29.65
C GLY A 359 -9.66 4.33 29.85
N MET A 360 -8.87 4.49 28.79
CA MET A 360 -7.56 5.15 28.81
C MET A 360 -7.66 6.54 28.17
N SER A 361 -6.91 7.51 28.70
CA SER A 361 -6.78 8.81 28.06
C SER A 361 -5.75 8.76 26.94
N ALA A 362 -6.09 9.36 25.80
CA ALA A 362 -5.14 9.49 24.69
C ALA A 362 -3.98 10.45 25.07
N PRO A 363 -2.71 10.06 24.87
CA PRO A 363 -1.58 10.95 25.04
C PRO A 363 -1.68 12.18 24.14
N GLY A 364 -1.22 13.34 24.61
CA GLY A 364 -1.31 14.62 23.88
C GLY A 364 -0.52 14.70 22.56
N VAL A 365 0.25 13.66 22.24
CA VAL A 365 0.94 13.51 20.93
C VAL A 365 0.05 12.88 19.84
N ILE A 366 -1.11 12.36 20.20
CA ILE A 366 -2.08 11.79 19.27
C ILE A 366 -2.94 12.95 18.72
N GLU A 367 -2.92 13.14 17.40
CA GLU A 367 -3.64 14.24 16.74
C GLU A 367 -5.13 13.96 16.51
N GLY A 368 -5.51 12.67 16.47
CA GLY A 368 -6.90 12.23 16.28
C GLY A 368 -7.77 12.46 17.52
N ARG A 369 -9.08 12.28 17.35
CA ARG A 369 -10.10 12.32 18.41
C ARG A 369 -10.86 11.00 18.45
N SER A 370 -11.46 10.68 19.60
CA SER A 370 -12.37 9.53 19.69
C SER A 370 -13.59 9.72 18.77
N LEU A 371 -13.96 8.66 18.06
CA LEU A 371 -15.18 8.62 17.25
C LEU A 371 -16.44 8.38 18.12
N LEU A 372 -16.28 8.21 19.44
CA LEU A 372 -17.35 8.02 20.41
C LEU A 372 -17.80 9.33 21.06
N ASP A 373 -17.07 10.45 20.83
CA ASP A 373 -17.32 11.76 21.43
C ASP A 373 -18.43 12.56 20.72
#